data_8aa0486ab868774da785fe896d61b685
#
_entry.id   8aa0486ab868774da785fe896d61b685
#
_cell.length_a   1.000
_cell.length_b   1.000
_cell.length_c   1.000
_cell.angle_alpha   90.00
_cell.angle_beta   90.00
_cell.angle_gamma   90.00
#
_symmetry.space_group_name_H-M   'P 1'
#
loop_
_entity.id
_entity.type
_entity.pdbx_description
1 polymer ?
#
loop_
_entity_poly.entity_id
_entity_poly.type
_entity_poly.pdbx_seq_one_letter_code
_entity_poly.pdbx_strand_id
1 'polypeptide(L)'
;MLESDWVIHYFDLDTFFTVYRNLSLLSIPNSENLRVYNPESHTLDQYISIICSTLTKKPQLIILDSIPAFYHILATRSKPSEVNWRIGLYLALLSQHIRANRGAILATSLLRLKKVREDVWIPSYPGGMLTKIRSSTIYELRGKDDYTMELKVIKHEKKGLEGRSWSLPLTF
;
A
#
# COMPACT_ATOMS: atom_id res chain seq x y z
N MET A 1 13.34 -12.95 4.88
CA MET A 1 13.95 -12.05 5.88
C MET A 1 14.18 -10.71 5.22
N LEU A 2 13.53 -9.63 5.69
CA LEU A 2 13.94 -8.28 5.31
C LEU A 2 15.35 -8.11 5.85
N GLU A 3 16.30 -7.73 5.00
CA GLU A 3 17.65 -7.42 5.43
C GLU A 3 17.56 -6.36 6.52
N SER A 4 18.36 -6.48 7.57
CA SER A 4 18.32 -5.69 8.80
C SER A 4 18.48 -4.17 8.63
N ASP A 5 18.70 -3.73 7.39
CA ASP A 5 19.06 -2.34 7.06
C ASP A 5 17.91 -1.47 6.53
N TRP A 6 16.74 -2.03 6.25
CA TRP A 6 15.60 -1.24 5.77
C TRP A 6 14.89 -0.51 6.90
N VAL A 7 14.52 0.75 6.67
CA VAL A 7 13.59 1.49 7.53
C VAL A 7 12.19 1.35 6.94
N ILE A 8 11.25 0.86 7.73
CA ILE A 8 9.86 0.62 7.32
C ILE A 8 8.96 1.68 7.95
N HIS A 9 8.27 2.42 7.10
CA HIS A 9 7.23 3.36 7.49
C HIS A 9 5.87 2.75 7.14
N TYR A 10 5.14 2.27 8.13
CA TYR A 10 3.85 1.62 7.97
C TYR A 10 2.72 2.59 8.35
N PHE A 11 1.94 3.00 7.37
CA PHE A 11 0.71 3.77 7.57
C PHE A 11 -0.45 2.80 7.76
N ASP A 12 -0.84 2.56 9.00
CA ASP A 12 -1.97 1.75 9.42
C ASP A 12 -3.23 2.61 9.42
N LEU A 13 -3.78 2.82 8.22
CA LEU A 13 -4.84 3.80 7.97
C LEU A 13 -6.23 3.30 8.40
N ASP A 14 -6.39 1.99 8.57
CA ASP A 14 -7.62 1.35 9.06
C ASP A 14 -7.48 0.74 10.46
N THR A 15 -6.31 0.90 11.08
CA THR A 15 -5.95 0.45 12.42
C THR A 15 -5.89 -1.07 12.63
N PHE A 16 -6.09 -1.88 11.61
CA PHE A 16 -6.09 -3.35 11.74
C PHE A 16 -4.74 -3.91 12.16
N PHE A 17 -3.66 -3.41 11.56
CA PHE A 17 -2.31 -3.83 11.93
C PHE A 17 -2.02 -3.61 13.42
N THR A 18 -2.35 -2.41 13.92
CA THR A 18 -2.16 -2.03 15.33
C THR A 18 -2.99 -2.92 16.25
N VAL A 19 -4.25 -3.20 15.90
CA VAL A 19 -5.14 -4.09 16.67
C VAL A 19 -4.57 -5.50 16.71
N TYR A 20 -4.21 -6.09 15.57
CA TYR A 20 -3.69 -7.46 15.52
C TYR A 20 -2.35 -7.60 16.26
N ARG A 21 -1.49 -6.58 16.18
CA ARG A 21 -0.24 -6.54 16.94
C ARG A 21 -0.50 -6.49 18.44
N ASN A 22 -1.41 -5.64 18.90
CA ASN A 22 -1.74 -5.48 20.33
C ASN A 22 -2.42 -6.72 20.91
N LEU A 23 -3.19 -7.44 20.09
CA LEU A 23 -3.79 -8.73 20.46
C LEU A 23 -2.80 -9.91 20.36
N SER A 24 -1.54 -9.66 20.03
CA SER A 24 -0.51 -10.69 19.82
C SER A 24 -0.86 -11.73 18.75
N LEU A 25 -1.78 -11.38 17.82
CA LEU A 25 -2.14 -12.22 16.69
C LEU A 25 -1.08 -12.20 15.58
N LEU A 26 -0.22 -11.19 15.60
CA LEU A 26 0.91 -11.06 14.71
C LEU A 26 2.21 -11.14 15.51
N SER A 27 2.99 -12.19 15.28
CA SER A 27 4.34 -12.34 15.83
C SER A 27 5.33 -11.48 15.06
N ILE A 28 5.26 -10.17 15.25
CA ILE A 28 6.20 -9.23 14.62
C ILE A 28 7.28 -8.90 15.66
N PRO A 29 8.55 -9.20 15.37
CA PRO A 29 9.64 -8.81 16.26
C PRO A 29 9.64 -7.29 16.44
N ASN A 30 9.86 -6.82 17.66
CA ASN A 30 10.12 -5.41 17.90
C ASN A 30 11.37 -5.01 17.12
N SER A 31 11.19 -4.20 16.11
CA SER A 31 12.27 -3.69 15.26
C SER A 31 12.33 -2.17 15.41
N GLU A 32 13.47 -1.65 15.76
CA GLU A 32 13.72 -0.20 15.76
C GLU A 32 13.55 0.42 14.38
N ASN A 33 13.61 -0.41 13.35
CA ASN A 33 13.43 0.01 11.96
C ASN A 33 11.96 0.03 11.50
N LEU A 34 11.00 -0.48 12.30
CA LEU A 34 9.57 -0.42 11.98
C LEU A 34 8.89 0.74 12.71
N ARG A 35 8.42 1.71 11.95
CA ARG A 35 7.68 2.88 12.44
C ARG A 35 6.23 2.77 11.97
N VAL A 36 5.30 2.63 12.90
CA VAL A 36 3.86 2.54 12.61
C VAL A 36 3.20 3.89 12.87
N TYR A 37 2.42 4.36 11.92
CA TYR A 37 1.70 5.62 11.97
C TYR A 37 0.21 5.36 11.82
N ASN A 38 -0.58 5.90 12.75
CA ASN A 38 -2.04 5.90 12.70
C ASN A 38 -2.52 7.36 12.52
N PRO A 39 -2.42 7.91 11.31
CA PRO A 39 -2.71 9.32 11.11
C PRO A 39 -4.21 9.58 11.08
N GLU A 40 -4.60 10.69 11.66
CA GLU A 40 -5.87 11.34 11.40
C GLU A 40 -5.71 12.38 10.27
N SER A 41 -6.84 12.91 9.78
CA SER A 41 -6.85 13.87 8.68
C SER A 41 -5.94 15.09 8.90
N HIS A 42 -5.81 15.54 10.15
CA HIS A 42 -5.01 16.72 10.50
C HIS A 42 -3.52 16.42 10.79
N THR A 43 -3.16 15.16 11.04
CA THR A 43 -1.76 14.76 11.32
C THR A 43 -1.04 14.14 10.13
N LEU A 44 -1.80 13.76 9.10
CA LEU A 44 -1.27 13.08 7.92
C LEU A 44 -0.19 13.89 7.20
N ASP A 45 -0.42 15.21 7.01
CA ASP A 45 0.54 16.12 6.39
C ASP A 45 1.86 16.18 7.16
N GLN A 46 1.77 16.15 8.49
CA GLN A 46 2.96 16.18 9.36
C GLN A 46 3.79 14.91 9.19
N TYR A 47 3.15 13.72 9.19
CA TYR A 47 3.88 12.45 9.00
C TYR A 47 4.54 12.36 7.62
N ILE A 48 3.85 12.76 6.57
CA ILE A 48 4.41 12.81 5.22
C ILE A 48 5.60 13.78 5.15
N SER A 49 5.45 14.97 5.75
CA SER A 49 6.52 15.94 5.82
C SER A 49 7.76 15.44 6.56
N ILE A 50 7.56 14.78 7.72
CA ILE A 50 8.64 14.17 8.51
C ILE A 50 9.39 13.13 7.67
N ILE A 51 8.68 12.24 6.99
CA ILE A 51 9.30 11.21 6.15
C ILE A 51 10.09 11.87 5.02
N CYS A 52 9.50 12.81 4.30
CA CYS A 52 10.14 13.47 3.17
C CYS A 52 11.34 14.35 3.57
N SER A 53 11.39 14.85 4.82
CA SER A 53 12.51 15.62 5.34
C SER A 53 13.60 14.76 6.00
N THR A 54 13.34 13.48 6.26
CA THR A 54 14.30 12.60 6.92
C THR A 54 15.37 12.16 5.92
N LEU A 55 16.58 12.65 6.10
CA LEU A 55 17.75 12.21 5.35
C LEU A 55 18.26 10.89 5.96
N THR A 56 18.22 9.83 5.21
CA THR A 56 18.79 8.52 5.60
C THR A 56 19.55 7.92 4.43
N LYS A 57 20.63 7.22 4.76
CA LYS A 57 21.39 6.42 3.78
C LYS A 57 20.80 5.01 3.62
N LYS A 58 19.90 4.62 4.53
CA LYS A 58 19.26 3.30 4.51
C LYS A 58 18.11 3.30 3.50
N PRO A 59 17.91 2.19 2.76
CA PRO A 59 16.73 2.04 1.92
C PRO A 59 15.45 2.07 2.77
N GLN A 60 14.39 2.64 2.22
CA GLN A 60 13.12 2.81 2.92
C GLN A 60 12.01 2.06 2.22
N LEU A 61 11.14 1.42 3.00
CA LEU A 61 9.88 0.87 2.54
C LEU A 61 8.74 1.66 3.17
N ILE A 62 7.90 2.27 2.33
CA ILE A 62 6.68 2.92 2.77
C ILE A 62 5.52 2.00 2.45
N ILE A 63 4.72 1.64 3.47
CA ILE A 63 3.52 0.82 3.32
C ILE A 63 2.31 1.70 3.60
N LEU A 64 1.37 1.75 2.65
CA LEU A 64 0.09 2.47 2.77
C LEU A 64 -1.04 1.44 2.85
N ASP A 65 -1.51 1.17 4.04
CA ASP A 65 -2.55 0.16 4.30
C ASP A 65 -3.80 0.83 4.88
N SER A 66 -4.77 1.10 4.05
CA SER A 66 -4.98 0.86 2.64
C SER A 66 -5.32 2.15 1.87
N ILE A 67 -5.29 2.13 0.54
CA ILE A 67 -5.71 3.30 -0.28
C ILE A 67 -7.18 3.68 -0.04
N PRO A 68 -8.15 2.77 0.10
CA PRO A 68 -9.50 3.12 0.50
C PRO A 68 -9.57 3.83 1.86
N ALA A 69 -8.82 3.37 2.86
CA ALA A 69 -8.76 4.02 4.18
C ALA A 69 -8.13 5.41 4.06
N PHE A 70 -7.07 5.55 3.25
CA PHE A 70 -6.47 6.85 2.94
C PHE A 70 -7.49 7.83 2.36
N TYR A 71 -8.32 7.35 1.41
CA TYR A 71 -9.41 8.13 0.86
C TYR A 71 -10.41 8.57 1.94
N HIS A 72 -10.82 7.66 2.83
CA HIS A 72 -11.78 7.95 3.91
C HIS A 72 -11.26 9.01 4.88
N ILE A 73 -10.01 8.94 5.29
CA ILE A 73 -9.39 9.93 6.18
C ILE A 73 -9.46 11.34 5.58
N LEU A 74 -9.23 11.46 4.25
CA LEU A 74 -9.22 12.74 3.56
C LEU A 74 -10.62 13.23 3.16
N ALA A 75 -11.59 12.33 3.00
CA ALA A 75 -12.93 12.64 2.47
C ALA A 75 -13.85 13.34 3.46
N THR A 76 -13.51 13.38 4.76
CA THR A 76 -14.38 13.86 5.84
C THR A 76 -14.88 15.29 5.64
N ARG A 77 -14.15 16.13 4.90
CA ARG A 77 -14.51 17.55 4.67
C ARG A 77 -14.18 18.05 3.26
N SER A 78 -13.88 17.15 2.34
CA SER A 78 -13.37 17.52 1.01
C SER A 78 -14.17 16.88 -0.13
N LYS A 79 -14.24 17.56 -1.27
CA LYS A 79 -14.87 17.01 -2.47
C LYS A 79 -14.03 15.83 -3.02
N PRO A 80 -14.64 14.84 -3.69
CA PRO A 80 -13.91 13.68 -4.24
C PRO A 80 -12.72 14.04 -5.13
N SER A 81 -12.82 15.12 -5.91
CA SER A 81 -11.73 15.61 -6.76
C SER A 81 -10.52 16.10 -5.97
N GLU A 82 -10.76 16.81 -4.86
CA GLU A 82 -9.71 17.30 -3.96
C GLU A 82 -9.02 16.15 -3.24
N VAL A 83 -9.79 15.17 -2.78
CA VAL A 83 -9.25 13.97 -2.14
C VAL A 83 -8.33 13.23 -3.10
N ASN A 84 -8.78 12.97 -4.32
CA ASN A 84 -7.97 12.31 -5.33
C ASN A 84 -6.70 13.10 -5.67
N TRP A 85 -6.80 14.42 -5.76
CA TRP A 85 -5.65 15.29 -5.99
C TRP A 85 -4.64 15.21 -4.84
N ARG A 86 -5.11 15.29 -3.57
CA ARG A 86 -4.24 15.17 -2.39
C ARG A 86 -3.55 13.82 -2.31
N ILE A 87 -4.28 12.72 -2.53
CA ILE A 87 -3.66 11.37 -2.59
C ILE A 87 -2.57 11.33 -3.67
N GLY A 88 -2.86 11.88 -4.85
CA GLY A 88 -1.87 11.97 -5.93
C GLY A 88 -0.64 12.76 -5.56
N LEU A 89 -0.82 13.90 -4.88
CA LEU A 89 0.28 14.74 -4.40
C LEU A 89 1.15 13.98 -3.37
N TYR A 90 0.56 13.35 -2.37
CA TYR A 90 1.29 12.57 -1.36
C TYR A 90 2.06 11.42 -1.98
N LEU A 91 1.43 10.67 -2.89
CA LEU A 91 2.12 9.60 -3.60
C LEU A 91 3.28 10.11 -4.47
N ALA A 92 3.13 11.27 -5.08
CA ALA A 92 4.22 11.89 -5.86
C ALA A 92 5.39 12.31 -4.96
N LEU A 93 5.11 12.97 -3.83
CA LEU A 93 6.13 13.39 -2.85
C LEU A 93 6.87 12.18 -2.28
N LEU A 94 6.13 11.17 -1.80
CA LEU A 94 6.72 9.95 -1.27
C LEU A 94 7.52 9.21 -2.34
N SER A 95 7.02 9.13 -3.58
CA SER A 95 7.74 8.48 -4.69
C SER A 95 9.03 9.21 -5.03
N GLN A 96 9.04 10.53 -5.01
CA GLN A 96 10.24 11.32 -5.24
C GLN A 96 11.29 11.07 -4.15
N HIS A 97 10.85 11.10 -2.88
CA HIS A 97 11.70 10.82 -1.72
C HIS A 97 12.32 9.42 -1.77
N ILE A 98 11.49 8.40 -2.03
CA ILE A 98 11.90 7.00 -2.08
C ILE A 98 12.89 6.72 -3.21
N ARG A 99 12.70 7.33 -4.39
CA ARG A 99 13.66 7.17 -5.51
C ARG A 99 15.05 7.67 -5.15
N ALA A 100 15.14 8.79 -4.42
CA ALA A 100 16.41 9.32 -3.95
C ALA A 100 17.11 8.39 -2.95
N ASN A 101 16.36 7.56 -2.21
CA ASN A 101 16.84 6.71 -1.13
C ASN A 101 16.83 5.20 -1.48
N ARG A 102 16.73 4.82 -2.75
CA ARG A 102 16.69 3.42 -3.21
C ARG A 102 15.62 2.58 -2.50
N GLY A 103 14.49 3.18 -2.20
CA GLY A 103 13.40 2.55 -1.49
C GLY A 103 12.26 2.06 -2.39
N ALA A 104 11.16 1.66 -1.75
CA ALA A 104 9.94 1.22 -2.42
C ALA A 104 8.69 1.72 -1.69
N ILE A 105 7.57 1.83 -2.41
CA ILE A 105 6.24 2.05 -1.84
C ILE A 105 5.40 0.83 -2.13
N LEU A 106 4.78 0.28 -1.10
CA LEU A 106 3.75 -0.74 -1.18
C LEU A 106 2.42 -0.12 -0.79
N ALA A 107 1.41 -0.22 -1.64
CA ALA A 107 0.07 0.23 -1.32
C ALA A 107 -0.92 -0.93 -1.48
N THR A 108 -1.72 -1.16 -0.46
CA THR A 108 -2.76 -2.18 -0.48
C THR A 108 -4.09 -1.58 -0.92
N SER A 109 -4.94 -2.39 -1.52
CA SER A 109 -6.30 -1.98 -1.87
C SER A 109 -7.20 -3.20 -2.08
N LEU A 110 -8.46 -3.06 -1.70
CA LEU A 110 -9.45 -4.09 -1.99
C LEU A 110 -9.82 -4.06 -3.47
N LEU A 111 -9.85 -5.24 -4.07
CA LEU A 111 -10.37 -5.42 -5.41
C LEU A 111 -11.89 -5.25 -5.39
N ARG A 112 -12.41 -4.37 -6.23
CA ARG A 112 -13.85 -4.18 -6.42
C ARG A 112 -14.26 -4.77 -7.77
N LEU A 113 -15.47 -5.30 -7.83
CA LEU A 113 -16.08 -5.68 -9.09
C LEU A 113 -16.97 -4.53 -9.54
N LYS A 114 -16.81 -4.12 -10.79
CA LYS A 114 -17.68 -3.13 -11.44
C LYS A 114 -18.58 -3.83 -12.46
N LYS A 115 -19.88 -3.67 -12.32
CA LYS A 115 -20.85 -4.15 -13.31
C LYS A 115 -20.73 -3.30 -14.59
N VAL A 116 -20.49 -3.93 -15.72
CA VAL A 116 -20.33 -3.27 -17.03
C VAL A 116 -21.56 -3.50 -17.89
N ARG A 117 -22.17 -4.69 -17.77
CA ARG A 117 -23.43 -5.09 -18.44
C ARG A 117 -24.22 -5.95 -17.46
N GLU A 118 -25.45 -6.34 -17.86
CA GLU A 118 -26.32 -7.17 -17.05
C GLU A 118 -25.55 -8.40 -16.62
N ASP A 119 -25.04 -9.08 -16.31
CA ASP A 119 -24.28 -10.22 -15.78
C ASP A 119 -22.76 -10.20 -16.00
N VAL A 120 -22.19 -9.07 -16.45
CA VAL A 120 -20.75 -8.94 -16.68
C VAL A 120 -20.12 -8.02 -15.63
N TRP A 121 -19.31 -8.63 -14.76
CA TRP A 121 -18.53 -7.94 -13.74
C TRP A 121 -17.05 -7.98 -14.10
N ILE A 122 -16.41 -6.83 -14.11
CA ILE A 122 -14.97 -6.73 -14.35
C ILE A 122 -14.25 -6.24 -13.08
N PRO A 123 -13.02 -6.71 -12.83
CA PRO A 123 -12.20 -6.18 -11.77
C PRO A 123 -11.98 -4.68 -11.95
N SER A 124 -12.24 -3.91 -10.91
CA SER A 124 -11.98 -2.48 -10.87
C SER A 124 -10.99 -2.21 -9.76
N TYR A 125 -9.81 -1.77 -10.14
CA TYR A 125 -8.78 -1.40 -9.20
C TYR A 125 -9.06 -0.01 -8.66
N PRO A 126 -9.27 0.16 -7.34
CA PRO A 126 -9.42 1.48 -6.75
C PRO A 126 -8.12 2.27 -6.93
N GLY A 127 -8.28 3.57 -7.10
CA GLY A 127 -7.14 4.44 -7.34
C GLY A 127 -6.63 4.41 -8.78
N GLY A 128 -7.51 4.69 -9.77
CA GLY A 128 -7.14 4.77 -11.18
C GLY A 128 -5.90 5.61 -11.50
N MET A 129 -5.44 6.42 -10.54
CA MET A 129 -4.19 7.14 -10.59
C MET A 129 -2.98 6.21 -10.37
N LEU A 130 -3.06 5.26 -9.42
CA LEU A 130 -1.97 4.30 -9.16
C LEU A 130 -1.73 3.37 -10.35
N THR A 131 -2.81 2.93 -11.01
CA THR A 131 -2.69 2.08 -12.22
C THR A 131 -2.07 2.82 -13.40
N LYS A 132 -2.16 4.15 -13.42
CA LYS A 132 -1.58 5.00 -14.47
C LYS A 132 -0.09 5.31 -14.25
N ILE A 133 0.44 5.13 -13.06
CA ILE A 133 1.87 5.31 -12.80
C ILE A 133 2.65 4.27 -13.61
N ARG A 134 3.46 4.74 -14.55
CA ARG A 134 4.16 3.90 -15.53
C ARG A 134 5.10 2.88 -14.87
N SER A 135 5.70 3.24 -13.76
CA SER A 135 6.66 2.42 -13.00
C SER A 135 6.01 1.57 -11.90
N SER A 136 4.67 1.48 -11.83
CA SER A 136 4.02 0.65 -10.83
C SER A 136 3.92 -0.80 -11.27
N THR A 137 4.24 -1.72 -10.37
CA THR A 137 3.87 -3.13 -10.50
C THR A 137 2.56 -3.36 -9.74
N ILE A 138 1.64 -4.11 -10.32
CA ILE A 138 0.36 -4.44 -9.70
C ILE A 138 0.30 -5.94 -9.53
N TYR A 139 0.14 -6.35 -8.28
CA TYR A 139 -0.14 -7.72 -7.89
C TYR A 139 -1.58 -7.85 -7.44
N GLU A 140 -2.19 -8.97 -7.76
CA GLU A 140 -3.47 -9.40 -7.21
C GLU A 140 -3.22 -10.57 -6.27
N LEU A 141 -3.78 -10.49 -5.07
CA LEU A 141 -3.71 -11.56 -4.07
C LEU A 141 -5.12 -12.10 -3.88
N ARG A 142 -5.32 -13.40 -4.08
CA ARG A 142 -6.60 -14.11 -3.91
C ARG A 142 -6.44 -15.32 -3.02
N GLY A 143 -7.42 -15.58 -2.17
CA GLY A 143 -7.55 -16.89 -1.51
C GLY A 143 -7.83 -17.97 -2.57
N LYS A 144 -7.07 -19.05 -2.56
CA LYS A 144 -7.25 -20.21 -3.42
C LYS A 144 -8.00 -21.33 -2.68
N ASP A 145 -7.62 -21.53 -1.43
CA ASP A 145 -8.22 -22.44 -0.47
C ASP A 145 -7.90 -21.94 0.96
N ASP A 146 -8.26 -22.72 1.99
CA ASP A 146 -8.07 -22.35 3.39
C ASP A 146 -6.59 -22.21 3.79
N TYR A 147 -5.66 -22.75 3.01
CA TYR A 147 -4.24 -22.83 3.34
C TYR A 147 -3.34 -22.18 2.31
N THR A 148 -3.90 -21.70 1.20
CA THR A 148 -3.09 -21.12 0.11
C THR A 148 -3.70 -19.84 -0.44
N MET A 149 -2.83 -18.92 -0.77
CA MET A 149 -3.14 -17.73 -1.54
C MET A 149 -2.46 -17.77 -2.90
N GLU A 150 -3.11 -17.24 -3.92
CA GLU A 150 -2.52 -17.02 -5.23
C GLU A 150 -2.09 -15.56 -5.35
N LEU A 151 -0.81 -15.32 -5.64
CA LEU A 151 -0.26 -14.03 -6.01
C LEU A 151 -0.12 -14.00 -7.54
N LYS A 152 -0.85 -13.10 -8.21
CA LYS A 152 -0.82 -12.93 -9.66
C LYS A 152 -0.28 -11.56 -10.06
N VAL A 153 0.60 -11.50 -11.05
CA VAL A 153 1.07 -10.24 -11.64
C VAL A 153 0.06 -9.73 -12.67
N ILE A 154 -0.55 -8.59 -12.38
CA ILE A 154 -1.51 -7.93 -13.28
C ILE A 154 -0.82 -6.94 -14.21
N LYS A 155 0.17 -6.23 -13.70
CA LYS A 155 0.98 -5.27 -14.45
C LYS A 155 2.41 -5.29 -13.96
N HIS A 156 3.34 -5.25 -14.89
CA HIS A 156 4.76 -5.13 -14.58
C HIS A 156 5.49 -4.39 -15.71
N GLU A 157 6.56 -3.64 -15.40
CA GLU A 157 7.38 -2.99 -16.43
C GLU A 157 8.07 -3.99 -17.37
N LYS A 158 8.42 -5.18 -16.87
CA LYS A 158 8.91 -6.31 -17.68
C LYS A 158 7.72 -7.11 -18.17
N LYS A 159 7.31 -6.94 -19.42
CA LYS A 159 6.13 -7.60 -20.04
C LYS A 159 6.08 -9.11 -19.85
N GLY A 160 7.21 -9.81 -19.83
CA GLY A 160 7.26 -11.26 -19.63
C GLY A 160 6.87 -11.78 -18.25
N LEU A 161 6.59 -10.89 -17.28
CA LEU A 161 6.11 -11.25 -15.94
C LEU A 161 4.59 -11.11 -15.81
N GLU A 162 3.93 -10.35 -16.67
CA GLU A 162 2.48 -10.19 -16.63
C GLU A 162 1.76 -11.52 -16.86
N GLY A 163 0.73 -11.77 -16.07
CA GLY A 163 -0.05 -13.01 -16.09
C GLY A 163 0.58 -14.19 -15.32
N ARG A 164 1.82 -14.10 -14.85
CA ARG A 164 2.40 -15.13 -13.98
C ARG A 164 1.73 -15.13 -12.61
N SER A 165 1.60 -16.31 -12.02
CA SER A 165 1.10 -16.48 -10.66
C SER A 165 1.94 -17.46 -9.86
N TRP A 166 1.87 -17.31 -8.54
CA TRP A 166 2.52 -18.18 -7.55
C TRP A 166 1.53 -18.53 -6.46
N SER A 167 1.58 -19.76 -5.98
CA SER A 167 0.86 -20.17 -4.78
C SER A 167 1.72 -19.91 -3.55
N LEU A 168 1.17 -19.21 -2.59
CA LEU A 168 1.80 -18.88 -1.31
C LEU A 168 1.11 -19.68 -0.20
N PRO A 169 1.82 -20.56 0.54
CA PRO A 169 1.24 -21.24 1.68
C PRO A 169 0.94 -20.25 2.81
N LEU A 170 -0.22 -20.42 3.46
CA LEU A 170 -0.52 -19.75 4.72
C LEU A 170 0.02 -20.62 5.86
N THR A 171 0.96 -20.11 6.60
CA THR A 171 1.49 -20.72 7.83
C THR A 171 0.82 -20.00 9.01
N PHE A 172 0.00 -20.73 9.75
CA PHE A 172 -0.63 -20.27 10.99
C PHE A 172 0.16 -20.75 12.19
#